data_e8f18b908b24d5f8b6fcc57765316a83
#
_entry.id   e8f18b908b24d5f8b6fcc57765316a83
#
_cell.length_a   1.000
_cell.length_b   1.000
_cell.length_c   1.000
_cell.angle_alpha   90.00
_cell.angle_beta   90.00
_cell.angle_gamma   90.00
#
_symmetry.space_group_name_H-M   'P 1'
#
loop_
_entity.id
_entity.type
_entity.pdbx_description
1 polymer ?
#
loop_
_entity_poly.entity_id
_entity_poly.type
_entity_poly.pdbx_seq_one_letter_code
_entity_poly.pdbx_strand_id
1 'polypeptide(L)'
;MTNKSQFNKQTRNQELDSLRKKLKEYIAKNNKFNLRQLSRILHKNDAYLQQYLYRGTPKVLPEEDRYKLSIELNLDINEFTPEWLLNKNDAGNNQNIFIPNISSDKKNDLKKICFSKALLEGINLTQIQNIFFYQTFSDTNTVITNLVDVSIKGFIDENLYLLIDKGIYYLTYVKINEKDYQKIIVKPFEKKFSSFHINKNQLNIYGKVLWQGSTL
;
A
#
# COMPACT_ATOMS: atom_id res chain seq x y z
N MET A 1 -47.17 2.48 -5.60
CA MET A 1 -45.81 2.86 -5.09
C MET A 1 -44.91 1.68 -4.67
N THR A 2 -45.29 0.44 -4.88
CA THR A 2 -44.60 -0.79 -4.39
C THR A 2 -43.52 -1.35 -5.32
N ASN A 3 -43.50 -1.00 -6.61
CA ASN A 3 -42.55 -1.62 -7.57
C ASN A 3 -41.10 -1.14 -7.48
N LYS A 4 -40.84 0.10 -7.10
CA LYS A 4 -39.45 0.66 -7.05
C LYS A 4 -38.62 0.07 -5.92
N SER A 5 -39.22 -0.23 -4.77
CA SER A 5 -38.51 -0.77 -3.60
C SER A 5 -38.15 -2.25 -3.77
N GLN A 6 -39.03 -3.02 -4.43
CA GLN A 6 -38.76 -4.44 -4.73
C GLN A 6 -37.67 -4.61 -5.80
N PHE A 7 -37.72 -3.79 -6.86
CA PHE A 7 -36.68 -3.79 -7.89
C PHE A 7 -35.28 -3.48 -7.31
N ASN A 8 -35.16 -2.45 -6.46
CA ASN A 8 -33.91 -2.10 -5.79
C ASN A 8 -33.39 -3.23 -4.87
N LYS A 9 -34.27 -3.98 -4.23
CA LYS A 9 -33.89 -5.09 -3.34
C LYS A 9 -33.37 -6.30 -4.13
N GLN A 10 -33.97 -6.60 -5.27
CA GLN A 10 -33.57 -7.70 -6.15
C GLN A 10 -32.20 -7.43 -6.79
N THR A 11 -31.98 -6.23 -7.31
CA THR A 11 -30.72 -5.79 -7.88
C THR A 11 -29.58 -5.87 -6.86
N ARG A 12 -29.80 -5.41 -5.62
CA ARG A 12 -28.81 -5.51 -4.54
C ARG A 12 -28.45 -6.95 -4.17
N ASN A 13 -29.40 -7.86 -4.18
CA ASN A 13 -29.13 -9.26 -3.88
C ASN A 13 -28.29 -9.92 -4.99
N GLN A 14 -28.60 -9.64 -6.27
CA GLN A 14 -27.82 -10.13 -7.41
C GLN A 14 -26.36 -9.61 -7.36
N GLU A 15 -26.18 -8.35 -7.01
CA GLU A 15 -24.84 -7.78 -6.84
C GLU A 15 -24.07 -8.47 -5.72
N LEU A 16 -24.69 -8.70 -4.54
CA LEU A 16 -24.05 -9.42 -3.44
C LEU A 16 -23.64 -10.84 -3.82
N ASP A 17 -24.48 -11.54 -4.57
CA ASP A 17 -24.16 -12.89 -5.03
C ASP A 17 -23.01 -12.89 -6.03
N SER A 18 -22.94 -11.88 -6.90
CA SER A 18 -21.80 -11.67 -7.81
C SER A 18 -20.50 -11.42 -7.04
N LEU A 19 -20.52 -10.55 -6.03
CA LEU A 19 -19.34 -10.27 -5.19
C LEU A 19 -18.86 -11.49 -4.41
N ARG A 20 -19.78 -12.29 -3.86
CA ARG A 20 -19.45 -13.55 -3.17
C ARG A 20 -18.82 -14.57 -4.13
N LYS A 21 -19.37 -14.69 -5.35
CA LYS A 21 -18.83 -15.55 -6.38
C LYS A 21 -17.41 -15.12 -6.74
N LYS A 22 -17.18 -13.84 -6.97
CA LYS A 22 -15.89 -13.26 -7.30
C LYS A 22 -14.86 -13.54 -6.18
N LEU A 23 -15.21 -13.26 -4.93
CA LEU A 23 -14.33 -13.53 -3.78
C LEU A 23 -14.02 -15.02 -3.64
N LYS A 24 -15.00 -15.91 -3.85
CA LYS A 24 -14.79 -17.35 -3.84
C LYS A 24 -13.80 -17.81 -4.91
N GLU A 25 -13.90 -17.27 -6.13
CA GLU A 25 -12.98 -17.55 -7.23
C GLU A 25 -11.55 -17.08 -6.91
N TYR A 26 -11.39 -15.91 -6.31
CA TYR A 26 -10.09 -15.40 -5.87
C TYR A 26 -9.45 -16.32 -4.81
N ILE A 27 -10.21 -16.72 -3.80
CA ILE A 27 -9.71 -17.61 -2.75
C ILE A 27 -9.34 -18.98 -3.34
N ALA A 28 -10.14 -19.52 -4.28
CA ALA A 28 -9.86 -20.79 -4.94
C ALA A 28 -8.61 -20.75 -5.83
N LYS A 29 -8.33 -19.62 -6.48
CA LYS A 29 -7.12 -19.42 -7.29
C LYS A 29 -5.87 -19.21 -6.43
N ASN A 30 -6.03 -18.71 -5.23
CA ASN A 30 -4.93 -18.45 -4.31
C ASN A 30 -4.74 -19.63 -3.36
N ASN A 31 -3.90 -20.59 -3.76
CA ASN A 31 -3.63 -21.82 -2.99
C ASN A 31 -2.95 -21.57 -1.61
N LYS A 32 -2.65 -20.31 -1.28
CA LYS A 32 -1.97 -19.92 -0.04
C LYS A 32 -2.89 -20.04 1.19
N PHE A 33 -4.20 -19.79 1.04
CA PHE A 33 -5.13 -19.75 2.16
C PHE A 33 -6.40 -20.55 1.86
N ASN A 34 -6.93 -21.20 2.90
CA ASN A 34 -8.29 -21.76 2.89
C ASN A 34 -9.24 -20.84 3.70
N LEU A 35 -10.56 -21.08 3.55
CA LEU A 35 -11.60 -20.25 4.20
C LEU A 35 -11.48 -20.21 5.72
N ARG A 36 -11.04 -21.32 6.33
CA ARG A 36 -10.84 -21.43 7.78
C ARG A 36 -9.69 -20.54 8.24
N GLN A 37 -8.57 -20.57 7.55
CA GLN A 37 -7.41 -19.72 7.85
C GLN A 37 -7.75 -18.25 7.70
N LEU A 38 -8.40 -17.86 6.60
CA LEU A 38 -8.84 -16.47 6.40
C LEU A 38 -9.84 -16.02 7.48
N SER A 39 -10.78 -16.90 7.91
CA SER A 39 -11.69 -16.57 9.01
C SER A 39 -10.96 -16.30 10.33
N ARG A 40 -9.89 -17.05 10.62
CA ARG A 40 -9.04 -16.82 11.80
C ARG A 40 -8.23 -15.53 11.71
N ILE A 41 -7.71 -15.19 10.54
CA ILE A 41 -7.02 -13.90 10.29
C ILE A 41 -7.97 -12.73 10.56
N LEU A 42 -9.26 -12.88 10.24
CA LEU A 42 -10.28 -11.90 10.57
C LEU A 42 -10.67 -11.88 12.07
N HIS A 43 -10.08 -12.74 12.89
CA HIS A 43 -10.46 -12.94 14.30
C HIS A 43 -11.94 -13.38 14.47
N LYS A 44 -12.44 -14.18 13.53
CA LYS A 44 -13.79 -14.74 13.53
C LYS A 44 -13.73 -16.27 13.76
N ASN A 45 -14.91 -16.86 13.97
CA ASN A 45 -15.01 -18.33 14.03
C ASN A 45 -14.64 -18.97 12.69
N ASP A 46 -14.19 -20.22 12.73
CA ASP A 46 -13.69 -20.97 11.58
C ASP A 46 -14.67 -21.08 10.39
N ALA A 47 -15.99 -20.99 10.66
CA ALA A 47 -17.02 -21.09 9.64
C ALA A 47 -17.48 -19.73 9.09
N TYR A 48 -16.94 -18.61 9.56
CA TYR A 48 -17.44 -17.26 9.24
C TYR A 48 -17.46 -16.98 7.74
N LEU A 49 -16.32 -17.14 7.03
CA LEU A 49 -16.26 -16.89 5.60
C LEU A 49 -17.05 -17.94 4.80
N GLN A 50 -17.12 -19.19 5.29
CA GLN A 50 -17.98 -20.19 4.68
C GLN A 50 -19.46 -19.80 4.75
N GLN A 51 -19.92 -19.31 5.92
CA GLN A 51 -21.28 -18.79 6.07
C GLN A 51 -21.57 -17.60 5.16
N TYR A 52 -20.62 -16.66 5.06
CA TYR A 52 -20.75 -15.52 4.16
C TYR A 52 -20.87 -15.96 2.69
N LEU A 53 -19.97 -16.81 2.21
CA LEU A 53 -19.90 -17.19 0.80
C LEU A 53 -21.03 -18.13 0.35
N TYR A 54 -21.52 -19.01 1.23
CA TYR A 54 -22.48 -20.04 0.85
C TYR A 54 -23.90 -19.79 1.40
N ARG A 55 -24.01 -19.09 2.51
CA ARG A 55 -25.30 -18.79 3.15
C ARG A 55 -25.68 -17.32 3.11
N GLY A 56 -24.77 -16.47 2.68
CA GLY A 56 -24.96 -15.02 2.65
C GLY A 56 -25.06 -14.37 4.03
N THR A 57 -24.43 -14.97 5.06
CA THR A 57 -24.45 -14.47 6.43
C THR A 57 -23.02 -14.21 6.93
N PRO A 58 -22.66 -12.97 7.27
CA PRO A 58 -23.51 -11.76 7.22
C PRO A 58 -23.89 -11.39 5.78
N LYS A 59 -24.91 -10.57 5.62
CA LYS A 59 -25.39 -10.17 4.28
C LYS A 59 -24.31 -9.42 3.49
N VAL A 60 -23.58 -8.54 4.18
CA VAL A 60 -22.40 -7.81 3.68
C VAL A 60 -21.31 -7.97 4.70
N LEU A 61 -20.07 -8.19 4.27
CA LEU A 61 -18.93 -8.19 5.18
C LEU A 61 -18.74 -6.80 5.80
N PRO A 62 -18.48 -6.69 7.10
CA PRO A 62 -18.03 -5.46 7.74
C PRO A 62 -16.83 -4.85 6.99
N GLU A 63 -16.70 -3.53 7.02
CA GLU A 63 -15.61 -2.83 6.34
C GLU A 63 -14.24 -3.28 6.83
N GLU A 64 -14.07 -3.44 8.13
CA GLU A 64 -12.84 -3.97 8.72
C GLU A 64 -12.46 -5.35 8.17
N ASP A 65 -13.45 -6.25 8.03
CA ASP A 65 -13.23 -7.59 7.49
C ASP A 65 -12.87 -7.54 6.00
N ARG A 66 -13.53 -6.67 5.21
CA ARG A 66 -13.19 -6.45 3.80
C ARG A 66 -11.79 -5.89 3.65
N TYR A 67 -11.41 -4.95 4.51
CA TYR A 67 -10.06 -4.37 4.53
C TYR A 67 -9.00 -5.43 4.83
N LYS A 68 -9.16 -6.23 5.88
CA LYS A 68 -8.23 -7.32 6.22
C LYS A 68 -8.10 -8.33 5.08
N LEU A 69 -9.22 -8.72 4.46
CA LEU A 69 -9.19 -9.64 3.31
C LEU A 69 -8.47 -9.04 2.10
N SER A 70 -8.64 -7.74 1.83
CA SER A 70 -7.95 -7.08 0.72
C SER A 70 -6.44 -7.14 0.87
N ILE A 71 -5.94 -6.98 2.09
CA ILE A 71 -4.53 -7.10 2.42
C ILE A 71 -4.02 -8.52 2.19
N GLU A 72 -4.70 -9.51 2.79
CA GLU A 72 -4.27 -10.91 2.75
C GLU A 72 -4.31 -11.52 1.35
N LEU A 73 -5.33 -11.15 0.57
CA LEU A 73 -5.51 -11.64 -0.79
C LEU A 73 -4.79 -10.77 -1.84
N ASN A 74 -4.20 -9.64 -1.42
CA ASN A 74 -3.59 -8.64 -2.30
C ASN A 74 -4.55 -8.14 -3.39
N LEU A 75 -5.78 -7.79 -2.98
CA LEU A 75 -6.86 -7.32 -3.84
C LEU A 75 -7.25 -5.89 -3.47
N ASP A 76 -7.82 -5.15 -4.41
CA ASP A 76 -8.51 -3.90 -4.10
C ASP A 76 -9.76 -4.19 -3.26
N ILE A 77 -9.96 -3.47 -2.16
CA ILE A 77 -11.15 -3.59 -1.32
C ILE A 77 -12.44 -3.35 -2.11
N ASN A 78 -12.39 -2.52 -3.15
CA ASN A 78 -13.51 -2.21 -4.03
C ASN A 78 -13.98 -3.44 -4.83
N GLU A 79 -13.11 -4.42 -5.06
CA GLU A 79 -13.42 -5.66 -5.78
C GLU A 79 -14.52 -6.50 -5.13
N PHE A 80 -14.75 -6.34 -3.83
CA PHE A 80 -15.79 -7.03 -3.05
C PHE A 80 -16.58 -6.09 -2.13
N THR A 81 -16.58 -4.80 -2.44
CA THR A 81 -17.44 -3.80 -1.81
C THR A 81 -18.66 -3.54 -2.69
N PRO A 82 -19.91 -3.64 -2.17
CA PRO A 82 -21.11 -3.31 -2.93
C PRO A 82 -21.11 -1.85 -3.39
N GLU A 83 -21.56 -1.61 -4.63
CA GLU A 83 -21.60 -0.25 -5.22
C GLU A 83 -22.37 0.75 -4.35
N TRP A 84 -23.47 0.34 -3.72
CA TRP A 84 -24.24 1.25 -2.86
C TRP A 84 -23.51 1.65 -1.57
N LEU A 85 -22.43 0.95 -1.18
CA LEU A 85 -21.54 1.35 -0.11
C LEU A 85 -20.41 2.24 -0.64
N LEU A 86 -20.01 2.07 -1.89
CA LEU A 86 -19.06 2.95 -2.58
C LEU A 86 -19.66 4.34 -2.83
N ASN A 87 -20.97 4.40 -3.13
CA ASN A 87 -21.66 5.62 -3.59
C ASN A 87 -22.31 6.47 -2.50
N LYS A 88 -22.28 6.10 -1.22
CA LYS A 88 -23.06 6.82 -0.22
C LYS A 88 -22.41 8.04 0.41
N ASN A 89 -21.08 8.16 0.36
CA ASN A 89 -20.40 9.37 0.86
C ASN A 89 -19.12 9.73 0.10
N ASP A 90 -18.78 9.02 -0.97
CA ASP A 90 -17.45 9.06 -1.57
C ASP A 90 -17.42 9.42 -3.06
N ALA A 91 -18.47 10.01 -3.62
CA ALA A 91 -18.36 10.70 -4.91
C ALA A 91 -17.38 11.88 -4.86
N GLY A 92 -16.77 12.12 -3.71
CA GLY A 92 -15.74 13.10 -3.45
C GLY A 92 -14.52 12.62 -2.65
N ASN A 93 -14.50 11.41 -2.05
CA ASN A 93 -13.49 11.11 -1.01
C ASN A 93 -12.99 9.66 -0.89
N ASN A 94 -13.04 8.82 -1.92
CA ASN A 94 -12.18 7.62 -1.94
C ASN A 94 -10.75 8.01 -2.30
N GLN A 95 -10.17 8.86 -1.44
CA GLN A 95 -8.86 9.47 -1.62
C GLN A 95 -7.81 8.80 -0.73
N ASN A 96 -8.13 7.64 -0.16
CA ASN A 96 -7.19 6.94 0.71
C ASN A 96 -6.50 5.82 -0.05
N ILE A 97 -5.18 5.89 -0.07
CA ILE A 97 -4.30 4.93 -0.72
C ILE A 97 -3.52 4.22 0.38
N PHE A 98 -3.52 2.89 0.36
CA PHE A 98 -2.79 2.07 1.31
C PHE A 98 -1.44 1.67 0.71
N ILE A 99 -0.37 2.18 1.31
CA ILE A 99 1.00 1.97 0.84
C ILE A 99 1.71 1.02 1.80
N PRO A 100 2.32 -0.08 1.32
CA PRO A 100 3.04 -1.02 2.16
C PRO A 100 4.38 -0.46 2.65
N ASN A 101 4.85 -0.96 3.80
CA ASN A 101 6.15 -0.62 4.36
C ASN A 101 7.28 -1.40 3.67
N ILE A 102 8.42 -0.74 3.46
CA ILE A 102 9.68 -1.41 3.19
C ILE A 102 10.23 -1.86 4.56
N SER A 103 9.94 -3.08 4.95
CA SER A 103 10.45 -3.64 6.20
C SER A 103 11.82 -4.27 5.95
N SER A 104 12.80 -3.94 6.79
CA SER A 104 14.08 -4.67 6.87
C SER A 104 13.90 -6.06 7.49
N ASP A 105 12.83 -6.30 8.21
CA ASP A 105 12.52 -7.57 8.86
C ASP A 105 11.53 -8.39 8.04
N LYS A 106 12.04 -9.45 7.41
CA LYS A 106 11.26 -10.44 6.63
C LYS A 106 10.19 -11.21 7.44
N LYS A 107 9.99 -10.90 8.72
CA LYS A 107 9.09 -11.61 9.64
C LYS A 107 7.88 -10.81 10.12
N ASN A 108 7.81 -9.51 9.87
CA ASN A 108 6.67 -8.72 10.33
C ASN A 108 5.75 -8.37 9.18
N ASP A 109 4.47 -8.59 9.40
CA ASP A 109 3.34 -8.18 8.57
C ASP A 109 3.62 -6.84 7.92
N LEU A 110 3.45 -6.80 6.59
CA LEU A 110 3.54 -5.59 5.78
C LEU A 110 2.59 -4.54 6.38
N LYS A 111 3.08 -3.77 7.36
CA LYS A 111 2.31 -2.64 7.86
C LYS A 111 2.02 -1.74 6.67
N LYS A 112 0.76 -1.40 6.48
CA LYS A 112 0.34 -0.43 5.46
C LYS A 112 -0.01 0.87 6.16
N ILE A 113 0.37 1.99 5.57
CA ILE A 113 -0.08 3.31 6.00
C ILE A 113 -1.14 3.79 5.01
N CYS A 114 -2.19 4.38 5.55
CA CYS A 114 -3.25 5.03 4.80
C CYS A 114 -2.83 6.47 4.49
N PHE A 115 -2.74 6.81 3.22
CA PHE A 115 -2.49 8.16 2.75
C PHE A 115 -3.74 8.74 2.09
N SER A 116 -4.09 9.98 2.41
CA SER A 116 -5.06 10.71 1.61
C SER A 116 -4.47 10.97 0.22
N LYS A 117 -5.25 10.73 -0.84
CA LYS A 117 -4.85 11.03 -2.22
C LYS A 117 -4.50 12.50 -2.41
N ALA A 118 -5.15 13.40 -1.65
CA ALA A 118 -4.84 14.83 -1.67
C ALA A 118 -3.40 15.14 -1.21
N LEU A 119 -2.82 14.34 -0.28
CA LEU A 119 -1.42 14.48 0.11
C LEU A 119 -0.45 14.00 -0.97
N LEU A 120 -0.96 13.28 -1.95
CA LEU A 120 -0.20 12.69 -3.04
C LEU A 120 -0.45 13.41 -4.37
N GLU A 121 -1.12 14.57 -4.34
CA GLU A 121 -1.29 15.42 -5.51
C GLU A 121 0.08 15.83 -6.07
N GLY A 122 0.25 15.66 -7.38
CA GLY A 122 1.53 15.89 -8.06
C GLY A 122 2.44 14.66 -8.12
N ILE A 123 2.15 13.58 -7.40
CA ILE A 123 2.86 12.32 -7.55
C ILE A 123 2.17 11.49 -8.63
N ASN A 124 2.94 11.04 -9.63
CA ASN A 124 2.43 10.13 -10.65
C ASN A 124 2.18 8.74 -10.03
N LEU A 125 0.92 8.45 -9.70
CA LEU A 125 0.51 7.19 -9.06
C LEU A 125 0.13 6.10 -10.07
N THR A 126 0.46 6.25 -11.35
CA THR A 126 0.11 5.25 -12.39
C THR A 126 0.70 3.87 -12.12
N GLN A 127 1.72 3.79 -11.28
CA GLN A 127 2.38 2.54 -10.88
C GLN A 127 2.42 2.41 -9.35
N ILE A 128 1.28 2.61 -8.71
CA ILE A 128 1.17 2.58 -7.24
C ILE A 128 1.70 1.29 -6.61
N GLN A 129 1.67 0.16 -7.34
CA GLN A 129 2.26 -1.11 -6.90
C GLN A 129 3.77 -1.04 -6.65
N ASN A 130 4.45 -0.04 -7.21
CA ASN A 130 5.88 0.19 -7.03
C ASN A 130 6.16 1.23 -5.92
N ILE A 131 5.13 1.78 -5.29
CA ILE A 131 5.27 2.76 -4.22
C ILE A 131 5.23 2.05 -2.88
N PHE A 132 6.23 2.29 -2.06
CA PHE A 132 6.35 1.80 -0.69
C PHE A 132 6.62 2.97 0.25
N PHE A 133 6.31 2.82 1.53
CA PHE A 133 6.79 3.78 2.51
C PHE A 133 8.00 3.23 3.29
N TYR A 134 8.88 4.13 3.65
CA TYR A 134 10.02 3.88 4.52
C TYR A 134 10.02 4.89 5.65
N GLN A 135 10.13 4.43 6.89
CA GLN A 135 10.19 5.29 8.05
C GLN A 135 11.60 5.37 8.62
N THR A 136 12.01 6.57 8.97
CA THR A 136 13.25 6.85 9.67
C THR A 136 12.98 7.83 10.81
N PHE A 137 13.98 8.08 11.65
CA PHE A 137 13.89 9.04 12.73
C PHE A 137 14.76 10.25 12.42
N SER A 138 14.25 11.44 12.76
CA SER A 138 15.08 12.65 12.78
C SER A 138 16.01 12.67 14.00
N ASP A 139 16.94 13.60 14.00
CA ASP A 139 17.81 13.85 15.17
C ASP A 139 17.00 14.18 16.46
N THR A 140 15.75 14.63 16.32
CA THR A 140 14.79 14.93 17.40
C THR A 140 13.85 13.79 17.72
N ASN A 141 14.14 12.56 17.27
CA ASN A 141 13.28 11.38 17.39
C ASN A 141 11.89 11.49 16.74
N THR A 142 11.68 12.48 15.88
CA THR A 142 10.45 12.61 15.10
C THR A 142 10.43 11.54 14.01
N VAL A 143 9.32 10.81 13.87
CA VAL A 143 9.14 9.84 12.81
C VAL A 143 8.97 10.57 11.48
N ILE A 144 9.85 10.27 10.52
CA ILE A 144 9.78 10.77 9.16
C ILE A 144 9.34 9.63 8.26
N THR A 145 8.24 9.84 7.54
CA THR A 145 7.71 8.88 6.57
C THR A 145 8.10 9.34 5.17
N ASN A 146 8.67 8.45 4.40
CA ASN A 146 9.12 8.68 3.02
C ASN A 146 8.33 7.76 2.09
N LEU A 147 7.77 8.29 1.01
CA LEU A 147 7.23 7.49 -0.09
C LEU A 147 8.31 7.26 -1.14
N VAL A 148 8.54 6.01 -1.47
CA VAL A 148 9.66 5.56 -2.30
C VAL A 148 9.12 4.81 -3.50
N ASP A 149 9.47 5.26 -4.70
CA ASP A 149 9.24 4.53 -5.95
C ASP A 149 10.40 3.56 -6.18
N VAL A 150 10.13 2.28 -5.98
CA VAL A 150 11.13 1.22 -6.14
C VAL A 150 11.30 0.74 -7.58
N SER A 151 10.57 1.29 -8.55
CA SER A 151 10.84 1.06 -9.98
C SER A 151 12.07 1.82 -10.46
N ILE A 152 12.44 2.89 -9.77
CA ILE A 152 13.59 3.74 -10.10
C ILE A 152 14.85 3.17 -9.44
N LYS A 153 15.66 2.45 -10.22
CA LYS A 153 16.88 1.75 -9.76
C LYS A 153 18.16 2.48 -10.13
N GLY A 154 18.09 3.64 -10.76
CA GLY A 154 19.23 4.43 -11.20
C GLY A 154 19.15 5.87 -10.75
N PHE A 155 20.31 6.56 -10.79
CA PHE A 155 20.35 8.00 -10.59
C PHE A 155 19.74 8.70 -11.82
N ILE A 156 18.69 9.49 -11.60
CA ILE A 156 17.98 10.24 -12.64
C ILE A 156 18.30 11.73 -12.50
N ASP A 157 18.15 12.28 -11.30
CA ASP A 157 18.30 13.69 -10.99
C ASP A 157 18.80 13.90 -9.56
N GLU A 158 19.08 15.14 -9.20
CA GLU A 158 19.43 15.50 -7.83
C GLU A 158 18.19 15.42 -6.93
N ASN A 159 18.19 14.43 -6.05
CA ASN A 159 17.06 14.18 -5.18
C ASN A 159 17.41 13.29 -3.98
N LEU A 160 16.41 13.00 -3.17
CA LEU A 160 16.50 12.05 -2.07
C LEU A 160 16.24 10.63 -2.59
N TYR A 161 17.15 9.71 -2.26
CA TYR A 161 17.08 8.30 -2.65
C TYR A 161 17.17 7.39 -1.43
N LEU A 162 16.53 6.24 -1.53
CA LEU A 162 16.75 5.13 -0.63
C LEU A 162 17.78 4.20 -1.28
N LEU A 163 18.93 4.08 -0.64
CA LEU A 163 20.00 3.16 -1.03
C LEU A 163 19.89 1.88 -0.24
N ILE A 164 20.50 0.81 -0.77
CA ILE A 164 20.62 -0.46 -0.06
C ILE A 164 22.06 -0.96 -0.12
N ASP A 165 22.61 -1.30 1.05
CA ASP A 165 23.88 -1.99 1.17
C ASP A 165 23.77 -3.11 2.19
N LYS A 166 24.14 -4.34 1.80
CA LYS A 166 24.10 -5.55 2.66
C LYS A 166 22.77 -5.75 3.39
N GLY A 167 21.65 -5.37 2.74
CA GLY A 167 20.30 -5.49 3.31
C GLY A 167 19.89 -4.37 4.27
N ILE A 168 20.75 -3.36 4.46
CA ILE A 168 20.44 -2.17 5.26
C ILE A 168 20.06 -1.03 4.33
N TYR A 169 19.01 -0.29 4.71
CA TYR A 169 18.51 0.84 3.94
C TYR A 169 19.07 2.16 4.47
N TYR A 170 19.46 3.04 3.56
CA TYR A 170 20.02 4.35 3.86
C TYR A 170 19.31 5.44 3.07
N LEU A 171 18.73 6.39 3.78
CA LEU A 171 18.16 7.58 3.15
C LEU A 171 19.26 8.58 2.87
N THR A 172 19.43 9.01 1.60
CA THR A 172 20.54 9.87 1.18
C THR A 172 20.08 10.89 0.15
N TYR A 173 20.57 12.10 0.28
CA TYR A 173 20.47 13.11 -0.77
C TYR A 173 21.63 12.92 -1.77
N VAL A 174 21.30 12.82 -3.04
CA VAL A 174 22.30 12.58 -4.11
C VAL A 174 22.29 13.75 -5.08
N LYS A 175 23.45 14.30 -5.39
CA LYS A 175 23.58 15.36 -6.38
C LYS A 175 24.81 15.14 -7.28
N ILE A 176 24.81 15.79 -8.44
CA ILE A 176 25.95 15.75 -9.37
C ILE A 176 27.13 16.52 -8.79
N ASN A 177 28.33 15.97 -8.97
CA ASN A 177 29.55 16.74 -8.70
C ASN A 177 29.84 17.67 -9.89
N GLU A 178 29.70 18.97 -9.69
CA GLU A 178 29.92 19.98 -10.74
C GLU A 178 31.34 19.99 -11.31
N LYS A 179 32.31 19.50 -10.55
CA LYS A 179 33.72 19.40 -10.99
C LYS A 179 34.03 18.10 -11.75
N ASP A 180 33.22 17.06 -11.60
CA ASP A 180 33.38 15.77 -12.24
C ASP A 180 32.03 15.09 -12.43
N TYR A 181 31.44 15.26 -13.62
CA TYR A 181 30.08 14.76 -13.96
C TYR A 181 29.94 13.22 -13.93
N GLN A 182 31.05 12.49 -13.88
CA GLN A 182 31.04 11.03 -13.69
C GLN A 182 30.83 10.64 -12.22
N LYS A 183 31.06 11.59 -11.31
CA LYS A 183 30.87 11.41 -9.88
C LYS A 183 29.63 12.10 -9.38
N ILE A 184 29.08 11.53 -8.34
CA ILE A 184 28.00 12.10 -7.56
C ILE A 184 28.45 12.32 -6.12
N ILE A 185 27.82 13.29 -5.47
CA ILE A 185 27.98 13.57 -4.05
C ILE A 185 26.81 12.90 -3.33
N VAL A 186 27.11 11.99 -2.44
CA VAL A 186 26.15 11.31 -1.58
C VAL A 186 26.19 11.96 -0.21
N LYS A 187 25.09 12.55 0.19
CA LYS A 187 24.92 13.19 1.51
C LYS A 187 23.91 12.37 2.33
N PRO A 188 24.38 11.59 3.30
CA PRO A 188 23.47 10.85 4.19
C PRO A 188 22.46 11.77 4.86
N PHE A 189 21.23 11.30 5.02
CA PHE A 189 20.16 12.05 5.69
C PHE A 189 20.49 12.28 7.18
N GLU A 190 21.10 11.29 7.82
CA GLU A 190 21.58 11.42 9.19
C GLU A 190 22.84 12.26 9.24
N LYS A 191 22.79 13.39 9.95
CA LYS A 191 23.88 14.37 10.05
C LYS A 191 25.20 13.84 10.65
N LYS A 192 25.12 12.73 11.38
CA LYS A 192 26.33 12.08 11.96
C LYS A 192 27.29 11.52 10.91
N PHE A 193 26.84 11.34 9.67
CA PHE A 193 27.66 10.83 8.58
C PHE A 193 28.13 11.94 7.65
N SER A 194 29.39 11.91 7.26
CA SER A 194 29.95 12.86 6.30
C SER A 194 29.54 12.55 4.87
N SER A 195 29.43 13.58 4.04
CA SER A 195 29.23 13.42 2.59
C SER A 195 30.46 12.79 1.95
N PHE A 196 30.24 11.98 0.92
CA PHE A 196 31.30 11.34 0.16
C PHE A 196 31.01 11.36 -1.35
N HIS A 197 32.04 11.09 -2.15
CA HIS A 197 31.97 11.07 -3.60
C HIS A 197 32.07 9.63 -4.09
N ILE A 198 31.23 9.27 -5.06
CA ILE A 198 31.18 7.93 -5.65
C ILE A 198 30.87 8.04 -7.15
N ASN A 199 31.31 7.08 -7.94
CA ASN A 199 30.92 7.00 -9.35
C ASN A 199 29.41 6.65 -9.46
N LYS A 200 28.73 7.23 -10.44
CA LYS A 200 27.28 7.02 -10.64
C LYS A 200 26.86 5.55 -10.70
N ASN A 201 27.67 4.72 -11.38
CA ASN A 201 27.42 3.29 -11.58
C ASN A 201 27.69 2.41 -10.34
N GLN A 202 28.29 2.95 -9.30
CA GLN A 202 28.56 2.24 -8.05
C GLN A 202 27.44 2.45 -7.02
N LEU A 203 26.46 3.31 -7.31
CA LEU A 203 25.37 3.62 -6.41
C LEU A 203 24.30 2.54 -6.50
N ASN A 204 24.05 1.85 -5.39
CA ASN A 204 23.01 0.83 -5.31
C ASN A 204 21.69 1.46 -4.85
N ILE A 205 20.91 1.98 -5.80
CA ILE A 205 19.63 2.63 -5.55
C ILE A 205 18.55 1.57 -5.37
N TYR A 206 17.87 1.59 -4.22
CA TYR A 206 16.66 0.82 -3.98
C TYR A 206 15.42 1.50 -4.55
N GLY A 207 15.33 2.83 -4.44
CA GLY A 207 14.27 3.63 -5.02
C GLY A 207 14.48 5.13 -4.83
N LYS A 208 13.68 5.92 -5.56
CA LYS A 208 13.67 7.39 -5.45
C LYS A 208 12.57 7.82 -4.47
N VAL A 209 12.88 8.76 -3.58
CA VAL A 209 11.87 9.34 -2.69
C VAL A 209 11.04 10.35 -3.47
N LEU A 210 9.72 10.15 -3.46
CA LEU A 210 8.74 11.00 -4.14
C LEU A 210 8.13 12.03 -3.19
N TRP A 211 8.04 11.68 -1.92
CA TRP A 211 7.43 12.53 -0.89
C TRP A 211 8.01 12.21 0.48
N GLN A 212 8.08 13.22 1.33
CA GLN A 212 8.51 13.11 2.72
C GLN A 212 7.59 13.93 3.62
N GLY A 213 7.22 13.35 4.74
CA GLY A 213 6.43 14.03 5.78
C GLY A 213 6.80 13.55 7.17
N SER A 214 6.48 14.35 8.18
CA SER A 214 6.66 14.00 9.59
C SER A 214 5.32 14.06 10.31
N THR A 215 5.12 13.14 11.24
CA THR A 215 4.06 13.30 12.25
C THR A 215 4.61 14.14 13.39
N LEU A 216 3.90 15.22 13.68
CA LEU A 216 4.14 16.03 14.88
C LEU A 216 3.72 15.27 16.13
#